data_f66a5e9faf5c5bc1ed38fd1ee59df315
#
_entry.id   f66a5e9faf5c5bc1ed38fd1ee59df315
#
_cell.length_a   1.000
_cell.length_b   1.000
_cell.length_c   1.000
_cell.angle_alpha   90.00
_cell.angle_beta   90.00
_cell.angle_gamma   90.00
#
_symmetry.space_group_name_H-M   'P 1'
#
loop_
_entity.id
_entity.type
_entity.pdbx_description
1 polymer ?
#
loop_
_entity_poly.entity_id
_entity_poly.type
_entity_poly.pdbx_seq_one_letter_code
_entity_poly.pdbx_strand_id
1 'polypeptide(L)'
;MKNKLIQLSVLILLFFTTQAYANPIDKISFIGLNTSSESSLLEILPFKIGQDFSPYASNKIIESLFATGLYENISIVKNENSLEITLKENPNIKYLEIKLDSGSGFSNWLKNEKSHFSDEELNTLATDNQLSAGKIFTQKKLEDFISLLESKYFDSGYYNVVITQNTQIDVQNRAGVVLSVAQGERANIDLFSISGAEKISEKVLLKLFKIGEADMSLINYFTNKDDFNASKLTNGIDLMTQTYFDAGYLDFKILNVDSSLNENKEKISINIEISEG
;
A
#
# COMPACT_ATOMS: atom_id res chain seq x y z
N MET A 1 41.24 66.29 -28.79
CA MET A 1 41.26 65.84 -27.37
C MET A 1 39.88 65.85 -26.71
N LYS A 2 38.89 66.66 -27.17
CA LYS A 2 37.53 66.65 -26.54
C LYS A 2 36.72 65.37 -26.72
N ASN A 3 36.91 64.61 -27.80
CA ASN A 3 36.13 63.37 -28.05
C ASN A 3 36.57 62.13 -27.25
N LYS A 4 37.79 62.12 -26.71
CA LYS A 4 38.25 60.99 -25.83
C LYS A 4 37.76 61.13 -24.40
N LEU A 5 37.45 62.31 -23.93
CA LEU A 5 36.94 62.58 -22.60
C LEU A 5 35.42 62.17 -22.49
N ILE A 6 34.67 62.36 -23.58
CA ILE A 6 33.24 61.99 -23.63
C ILE A 6 33.07 60.46 -23.70
N GLN A 7 33.94 59.73 -24.39
CA GLN A 7 33.94 58.28 -24.44
C GLN A 7 34.32 57.63 -23.07
N LEU A 8 35.18 58.29 -22.31
CA LEU A 8 35.57 57.78 -20.97
C LEU A 8 34.47 58.01 -19.93
N SER A 9 33.66 59.07 -20.04
CA SER A 9 32.53 59.34 -19.13
C SER A 9 31.33 58.44 -19.41
N VAL A 10 31.12 58.03 -20.66
CA VAL A 10 30.05 57.03 -21.01
C VAL A 10 30.43 55.63 -20.57
N LEU A 11 31.71 55.26 -20.52
CA LEU A 11 32.14 53.91 -20.07
C LEU A 11 32.06 53.76 -18.54
N ILE A 12 32.14 54.86 -17.78
CA ILE A 12 32.00 54.79 -16.29
C ILE A 12 30.53 54.70 -15.85
N LEU A 13 29.57 55.13 -16.70
CA LEU A 13 28.14 55.06 -16.36
C LEU A 13 27.52 53.66 -16.55
N LEU A 14 28.23 52.70 -17.18
CA LEU A 14 27.75 51.32 -17.43
C LEU A 14 28.13 50.33 -16.34
N PHE A 15 28.83 50.76 -15.29
CA PHE A 15 29.19 49.91 -14.13
C PHE A 15 28.30 50.11 -12.89
N PHE A 16 27.11 50.74 -13.03
CA PHE A 16 26.08 50.56 -12.02
C PHE A 16 25.46 49.19 -12.22
N THR A 17 26.20 48.15 -11.84
CA THR A 17 25.62 46.86 -11.53
C THR A 17 24.53 47.11 -10.50
N THR A 18 23.30 46.79 -10.87
CA THR A 18 22.21 46.66 -9.93
C THR A 18 22.69 45.63 -8.91
N GLN A 19 23.16 46.11 -7.75
CA GLN A 19 23.28 45.23 -6.59
C GLN A 19 21.85 44.76 -6.30
N ALA A 20 21.57 43.53 -6.68
CA ALA A 20 20.42 42.84 -6.15
C ALA A 20 20.64 42.87 -4.64
N TYR A 21 19.87 43.70 -3.94
CA TYR A 21 19.87 43.67 -2.48
C TYR A 21 19.42 42.28 -2.08
N ALA A 22 20.38 41.47 -1.67
CA ALA A 22 20.11 40.25 -0.95
C ALA A 22 19.33 40.66 0.31
N ASN A 23 18.12 40.13 0.50
CA ASN A 23 17.36 40.33 1.70
C ASN A 23 17.44 39.03 2.51
N PRO A 24 18.51 38.89 3.33
CA PRO A 24 18.69 37.70 4.14
C PRO A 24 17.52 37.56 5.14
N ILE A 25 17.19 36.32 5.45
CA ILE A 25 16.17 36.04 6.43
C ILE A 25 16.72 36.19 7.85
N ASP A 26 16.12 37.09 8.62
CA ASP A 26 16.52 37.41 9.99
C ASP A 26 15.73 36.58 11.02
N LYS A 27 14.57 36.04 10.63
CA LYS A 27 13.70 35.28 11.52
C LYS A 27 12.99 34.14 10.80
N ILE A 28 12.93 32.97 11.45
CA ILE A 28 12.09 31.85 11.06
C ILE A 28 11.13 31.58 12.21
N SER A 29 9.84 31.47 11.91
CA SER A 29 8.78 31.15 12.88
C SER A 29 7.95 29.98 12.37
N PHE A 30 7.45 29.16 13.30
CA PHE A 30 6.61 28.01 13.00
C PHE A 30 5.24 28.19 13.60
N ILE A 31 4.21 27.79 12.84
CA ILE A 31 2.80 27.80 13.26
C ILE A 31 2.25 26.40 13.11
N GLY A 32 1.40 25.98 14.07
CA GLY A 32 0.68 24.70 14.03
C GLY A 32 1.45 23.52 14.64
N LEU A 33 2.47 23.79 15.47
CA LEU A 33 3.18 22.75 16.22
C LEU A 33 2.30 22.25 17.39
N ASN A 34 2.18 20.92 17.50
CA ASN A 34 1.50 20.25 18.61
C ASN A 34 2.49 19.41 19.43
N THR A 35 3.37 18.68 18.77
CA THR A 35 4.32 17.74 19.39
C THR A 35 5.77 18.09 19.07
N SER A 36 6.03 18.72 17.95
CA SER A 36 7.37 19.14 17.52
C SER A 36 7.82 20.41 18.23
N SER A 37 9.12 20.55 18.54
CA SER A 37 9.69 21.79 19.07
C SER A 37 10.35 22.63 17.96
N GLU A 38 10.27 23.97 18.07
CA GLU A 38 10.93 24.87 17.13
C GLU A 38 12.42 24.63 17.03
N SER A 39 13.10 24.37 18.16
CA SER A 39 14.53 24.11 18.20
C SER A 39 14.92 22.89 17.38
N SER A 40 14.18 21.79 17.52
CA SER A 40 14.44 20.58 16.74
C SER A 40 14.21 20.80 15.24
N LEU A 41 13.22 21.60 14.89
CA LEU A 41 12.94 21.95 13.49
C LEU A 41 14.08 22.81 12.89
N LEU A 42 14.54 23.82 13.62
CA LEU A 42 15.66 24.66 13.17
C LEU A 42 16.95 23.86 12.93
N GLU A 43 17.16 22.76 13.65
CA GLU A 43 18.32 21.87 13.47
C GLU A 43 18.26 21.11 12.14
N ILE A 44 17.07 20.57 11.78
CA ILE A 44 16.89 19.75 10.58
C ILE A 44 16.69 20.56 9.31
N LEU A 45 16.37 21.87 9.40
CA LEU A 45 16.17 22.68 8.22
C LEU A 45 17.50 22.83 7.43
N PRO A 46 17.48 22.60 6.11
CA PRO A 46 18.61 22.83 5.22
C PRO A 46 18.83 24.32 4.92
N PHE A 47 18.21 25.20 5.68
CA PHE A 47 18.23 26.66 5.54
C PHE A 47 18.49 27.31 6.91
N LYS A 48 19.34 28.33 6.93
CA LYS A 48 19.74 29.02 8.17
C LYS A 48 19.43 30.52 8.08
N ILE A 49 19.19 31.12 9.26
CA ILE A 49 19.07 32.57 9.40
C ILE A 49 20.33 33.23 8.84
N GLY A 50 20.17 34.35 8.14
CA GLY A 50 21.26 35.09 7.46
C GLY A 50 21.46 34.67 6.00
N GLN A 51 20.75 33.67 5.49
CA GLN A 51 20.81 33.25 4.09
C GLN A 51 19.73 33.94 3.24
N ASP A 52 19.99 34.05 1.96
CA ASP A 52 19.02 34.56 0.98
C ASP A 52 18.00 33.47 0.64
N PHE A 53 16.72 33.80 0.78
CA PHE A 53 15.63 32.87 0.50
C PHE A 53 15.25 32.89 -0.98
N SER A 54 15.28 31.75 -1.59
CA SER A 54 14.90 31.51 -2.98
C SER A 54 13.83 30.45 -3.11
N PRO A 55 13.14 30.34 -4.26
CA PRO A 55 12.23 29.23 -4.52
C PRO A 55 12.89 27.83 -4.36
N TYR A 56 14.17 27.72 -4.68
CA TYR A 56 14.94 26.50 -4.47
C TYR A 56 15.10 26.17 -2.98
N ALA A 57 15.40 27.18 -2.15
CA ALA A 57 15.49 26.99 -0.69
C ALA A 57 14.13 26.59 -0.10
N SER A 58 13.02 27.19 -0.59
CA SER A 58 11.67 26.80 -0.20
C SER A 58 11.41 25.31 -0.47
N ASN A 59 11.68 24.84 -1.68
CA ASN A 59 11.50 23.45 -2.04
C ASN A 59 12.33 22.50 -1.15
N LYS A 60 13.59 22.86 -0.88
CA LYS A 60 14.46 22.06 -0.02
C LYS A 60 13.95 21.98 1.43
N ILE A 61 13.41 23.07 1.96
CA ILE A 61 12.78 23.08 3.29
C ILE A 61 11.56 22.13 3.28
N ILE A 62 10.68 22.27 2.29
CA ILE A 62 9.48 21.45 2.15
C ILE A 62 9.86 19.96 2.04
N GLU A 63 10.81 19.62 1.15
CA GLU A 63 11.28 18.24 0.98
C GLU A 63 11.84 17.66 2.29
N SER A 64 12.67 18.41 3.02
CA SER A 64 13.28 17.93 4.27
C SER A 64 12.24 17.70 5.37
N LEU A 65 11.24 18.57 5.47
CA LEU A 65 10.18 18.43 6.46
C LEU A 65 9.22 17.29 6.10
N PHE A 66 8.83 17.13 4.83
CA PHE A 66 8.02 16.00 4.39
C PHE A 66 8.73 14.65 4.53
N ALA A 67 10.05 14.62 4.32
CA ALA A 67 10.85 13.40 4.49
C ALA A 67 10.80 12.84 5.92
N THR A 68 10.49 13.66 6.92
CA THR A 68 10.28 13.19 8.31
C THR A 68 9.02 12.36 8.47
N GLY A 69 8.03 12.50 7.57
CA GLY A 69 6.70 11.89 7.68
C GLY A 69 5.82 12.49 8.78
N LEU A 70 6.27 13.52 9.48
CA LEU A 70 5.56 14.12 10.61
C LEU A 70 4.41 15.06 10.19
N TYR A 71 4.45 15.56 8.96
CA TYR A 71 3.57 16.64 8.52
C TYR A 71 2.65 16.20 7.39
N GLU A 72 1.38 16.54 7.52
CA GLU A 72 0.35 16.37 6.48
C GLU A 72 0.41 17.51 5.47
N ASN A 73 0.69 18.74 5.97
CA ASN A 73 0.78 19.92 5.12
C ASN A 73 1.87 20.86 5.61
N ILE A 74 2.53 21.53 4.65
CA ILE A 74 3.59 22.48 4.88
C ILE A 74 3.36 23.67 3.96
N SER A 75 3.30 24.87 4.52
CA SER A 75 3.22 26.13 3.79
C SER A 75 4.30 27.07 4.26
N ILE A 76 4.96 27.78 3.33
CA ILE A 76 6.01 28.75 3.62
C ILE A 76 5.60 30.09 3.03
N VAL A 77 5.55 31.10 3.88
CA VAL A 77 5.29 32.48 3.50
C VAL A 77 6.51 33.32 3.85
N LYS A 78 7.03 34.03 2.87
CA LYS A 78 8.08 35.03 3.09
C LYS A 78 7.45 36.41 3.29
N ASN A 79 7.71 37.05 4.43
CA ASN A 79 7.32 38.40 4.77
C ASN A 79 8.58 39.22 4.98
N GLU A 80 8.96 40.04 3.98
CA GLU A 80 10.20 40.83 3.99
C GLU A 80 11.43 39.98 4.33
N ASN A 81 11.98 40.07 5.53
CA ASN A 81 13.14 39.34 6.02
C ASN A 81 12.76 38.18 6.97
N SER A 82 11.48 37.79 7.05
CA SER A 82 11.04 36.67 7.90
C SER A 82 10.40 35.56 7.07
N LEU A 83 10.60 34.31 7.52
CA LEU A 83 9.90 33.15 7.03
C LEU A 83 8.90 32.69 8.08
N GLU A 84 7.66 32.52 7.66
CA GLU A 84 6.62 31.87 8.44
C GLU A 84 6.35 30.51 7.82
N ILE A 85 6.60 29.45 8.58
CA ILE A 85 6.40 28.06 8.17
C ILE A 85 5.18 27.53 8.92
N THR A 86 4.07 27.35 8.22
CA THR A 86 2.86 26.75 8.77
C THR A 86 2.89 25.27 8.53
N LEU A 87 2.74 24.50 9.60
CA LEU A 87 2.80 23.03 9.64
C LEU A 87 1.48 22.47 10.13
N LYS A 88 1.02 21.42 9.47
CA LYS A 88 -0.07 20.57 9.99
C LYS A 88 0.53 19.22 10.32
N GLU A 89 0.66 18.91 11.60
CA GLU A 89 1.23 17.62 12.04
C GLU A 89 0.25 16.48 11.77
N ASN A 90 0.81 15.34 11.28
CA ASN A 90 0.09 14.10 11.24
C ASN A 90 -0.26 13.64 12.66
N PRO A 91 -1.46 13.11 12.92
CA PRO A 91 -1.81 12.58 14.22
C PRO A 91 -0.99 11.32 14.56
N ASN A 92 -0.83 11.07 15.87
CA ASN A 92 -0.32 9.78 16.34
C ASN A 92 -1.48 8.80 16.53
N ILE A 93 -1.26 7.52 16.22
CA ILE A 93 -2.25 6.48 16.45
C ILE A 93 -2.47 6.31 17.96
N LYS A 94 -3.70 6.52 18.41
CA LYS A 94 -4.14 6.25 19.78
C LYS A 94 -4.44 4.76 19.96
N TYR A 95 -5.18 4.21 19.01
CA TYR A 95 -5.48 2.79 18.88
C TYR A 95 -5.86 2.47 17.43
N LEU A 96 -5.61 1.24 17.03
CA LEU A 96 -6.23 0.58 15.89
C LEU A 96 -7.02 -0.62 16.41
N GLU A 97 -8.29 -0.69 16.11
CA GLU A 97 -9.16 -1.83 16.43
C GLU A 97 -9.66 -2.44 15.12
N ILE A 98 -9.47 -3.74 14.96
CA ILE A 98 -9.99 -4.48 13.81
C ILE A 98 -11.11 -5.37 14.30
N LYS A 99 -12.34 -5.06 13.88
CA LYS A 99 -13.55 -5.80 14.23
C LYS A 99 -13.88 -6.77 13.11
N LEU A 100 -13.90 -8.04 13.44
CA LEU A 100 -14.38 -9.07 12.54
C LEU A 100 -15.90 -9.13 12.65
N ASP A 101 -16.58 -8.70 11.58
CA ASP A 101 -18.02 -8.83 11.48
C ASP A 101 -18.34 -10.26 11.01
N SER A 102 -18.74 -11.10 11.94
CA SER A 102 -19.20 -12.47 11.64
C SER A 102 -20.55 -12.51 10.91
N GLY A 103 -21.03 -11.33 10.44
CA GLY A 103 -22.30 -11.17 9.75
C GLY A 103 -23.49 -11.27 10.72
N SER A 104 -24.35 -10.25 10.74
CA SER A 104 -25.53 -10.17 11.59
C SER A 104 -26.71 -11.02 11.07
N GLY A 105 -26.46 -12.28 10.75
CA GLY A 105 -27.50 -13.19 10.26
C GLY A 105 -27.61 -14.44 11.11
N PHE A 106 -28.84 -14.84 11.45
CA PHE A 106 -29.16 -16.13 12.09
C PHE A 106 -28.52 -17.34 11.35
N SER A 107 -28.23 -17.19 10.05
CA SER A 107 -27.55 -18.18 9.22
C SER A 107 -26.07 -18.37 9.60
N ASN A 108 -25.36 -17.35 10.01
CA ASN A 108 -23.94 -17.44 10.38
C ASN A 108 -23.73 -18.06 11.76
N TRP A 109 -24.66 -17.82 12.70
CA TRP A 109 -24.68 -18.54 13.98
C TRP A 109 -24.85 -20.04 13.80
N LEU A 110 -25.64 -20.48 12.81
CA LEU A 110 -25.84 -21.92 12.50
C LEU A 110 -24.62 -22.53 11.79
N LYS A 111 -23.87 -21.76 11.00
CA LYS A 111 -22.71 -22.26 10.24
C LYS A 111 -21.44 -22.38 11.11
N ASN A 112 -21.39 -21.69 12.26
CA ASN A 112 -20.22 -21.66 13.15
C ASN A 112 -18.91 -21.30 12.43
N GLU A 113 -19.00 -20.48 11.38
CA GLU A 113 -17.85 -20.06 10.58
C GLU A 113 -16.97 -19.13 11.41
N LYS A 114 -15.78 -19.60 11.72
CA LYS A 114 -14.74 -18.77 12.35
C LYS A 114 -14.18 -17.79 11.34
N SER A 115 -13.77 -16.63 11.81
CA SER A 115 -12.97 -15.74 10.98
C SER A 115 -11.74 -16.47 10.43
N HIS A 116 -11.40 -16.18 9.16
CA HIS A 116 -10.25 -16.77 8.50
C HIS A 116 -8.93 -16.35 9.16
N PHE A 117 -8.82 -15.08 9.51
CA PHE A 117 -7.70 -14.56 10.31
C PHE A 117 -8.10 -14.41 11.76
N SER A 118 -7.19 -14.72 12.66
CA SER A 118 -7.32 -14.45 14.09
C SER A 118 -7.05 -12.98 14.41
N ASP A 119 -7.55 -12.50 15.55
CA ASP A 119 -7.26 -11.16 16.03
C ASP A 119 -5.74 -10.93 16.21
N GLU A 120 -4.99 -11.97 16.63
CA GLU A 120 -3.55 -11.91 16.82
C GLU A 120 -2.81 -11.71 15.49
N GLU A 121 -3.20 -12.46 14.44
CA GLU A 121 -2.62 -12.33 13.09
C GLU A 121 -2.88 -10.94 12.52
N LEU A 122 -4.10 -10.42 12.66
CA LEU A 122 -4.46 -9.09 12.17
C LEU A 122 -3.73 -7.97 12.91
N ASN A 123 -3.59 -8.08 14.23
CA ASN A 123 -2.85 -7.11 15.05
C ASN A 123 -1.35 -7.16 14.73
N THR A 124 -0.78 -8.33 14.50
CA THR A 124 0.61 -8.49 14.08
C THR A 124 0.81 -7.83 12.71
N LEU A 125 -0.06 -8.12 11.74
CA LEU A 125 -0.01 -7.53 10.42
C LEU A 125 -0.09 -5.99 10.47
N ALA A 126 -0.97 -5.43 11.30
CA ALA A 126 -1.11 -4.00 11.49
C ALA A 126 0.17 -3.38 12.10
N THR A 127 0.77 -4.05 13.08
CA THR A 127 2.00 -3.61 13.75
C THR A 127 3.18 -3.59 12.78
N ASP A 128 3.34 -4.63 11.97
CA ASP A 128 4.38 -4.74 10.94
C ASP A 128 4.25 -3.63 9.88
N ASN A 129 3.02 -3.17 9.62
CA ASN A 129 2.73 -2.06 8.72
C ASN A 129 2.68 -0.68 9.43
N GLN A 130 3.30 -0.55 10.61
CA GLN A 130 3.41 0.70 11.37
C GLN A 130 2.06 1.30 11.82
N LEU A 131 1.02 0.48 11.92
CA LEU A 131 -0.32 0.88 12.36
C LEU A 131 -0.60 0.44 13.81
N SER A 132 0.28 0.81 14.72
CA SER A 132 0.12 0.54 16.16
C SER A 132 0.15 1.82 16.98
N ALA A 133 -0.31 1.76 18.23
CA ALA A 133 -0.35 2.90 19.13
C ALA A 133 1.00 3.62 19.24
N GLY A 134 0.99 4.95 19.18
CA GLY A 134 2.18 5.80 19.23
C GLY A 134 2.89 6.00 17.88
N LYS A 135 2.51 5.29 16.82
CA LYS A 135 3.04 5.51 15.46
C LYS A 135 2.29 6.66 14.79
N ILE A 136 2.95 7.27 13.79
CA ILE A 136 2.36 8.35 13.00
C ILE A 136 1.29 7.77 12.08
N PHE A 137 0.08 8.31 12.20
CA PHE A 137 -1.03 8.00 11.32
C PHE A 137 -0.94 8.84 10.04
N THR A 138 -1.11 8.19 8.90
CA THR A 138 -1.45 8.86 7.64
C THR A 138 -2.56 8.08 6.95
N GLN A 139 -3.46 8.78 6.27
CA GLN A 139 -4.54 8.15 5.53
C GLN A 139 -3.99 7.16 4.49
N LYS A 140 -2.89 7.51 3.83
CA LYS A 140 -2.21 6.64 2.86
C LYS A 140 -1.76 5.30 3.45
N LYS A 141 -1.15 5.29 4.64
CA LYS A 141 -0.75 4.04 5.31
C LYS A 141 -1.95 3.15 5.63
N LEU A 142 -3.07 3.76 6.03
CA LEU A 142 -4.29 3.01 6.33
C LEU A 142 -4.88 2.40 5.05
N GLU A 143 -4.93 3.14 3.95
CA GLU A 143 -5.39 2.65 2.65
C GLU A 143 -4.51 1.53 2.09
N ASP A 144 -3.18 1.68 2.20
CA ASP A 144 -2.23 0.64 1.80
C ASP A 144 -2.42 -0.64 2.63
N PHE A 145 -2.67 -0.49 3.93
CA PHE A 145 -2.94 -1.63 4.81
C PHE A 145 -4.28 -2.31 4.49
N ILE A 146 -5.33 -1.53 4.21
CA ILE A 146 -6.63 -2.08 3.79
C ILE A 146 -6.46 -2.88 2.49
N SER A 147 -5.75 -2.32 1.51
CA SER A 147 -5.49 -3.01 0.24
C SER A 147 -4.67 -4.30 0.44
N LEU A 148 -3.69 -4.28 1.34
CA LEU A 148 -2.93 -5.48 1.71
C LEU A 148 -3.84 -6.54 2.35
N LEU A 149 -4.70 -6.12 3.25
CA LEU A 149 -5.63 -7.02 3.94
C LEU A 149 -6.66 -7.63 2.97
N GLU A 150 -7.23 -6.82 2.06
CA GLU A 150 -8.09 -7.31 0.98
C GLU A 150 -7.38 -8.35 0.12
N SER A 151 -6.14 -8.09 -0.30
CA SER A 151 -5.34 -9.05 -1.06
C SER A 151 -5.17 -10.37 -0.34
N LYS A 152 -4.91 -10.36 0.98
CA LYS A 152 -4.78 -11.59 1.78
C LYS A 152 -6.09 -12.38 1.86
N TYR A 153 -7.23 -11.69 1.94
CA TYR A 153 -8.53 -12.35 1.87
C TYR A 153 -8.78 -12.94 0.49
N PHE A 154 -8.45 -12.24 -0.59
CA PHE A 154 -8.58 -12.74 -1.97
C PHE A 154 -7.69 -13.96 -2.21
N ASP A 155 -6.44 -13.95 -1.74
CA ASP A 155 -5.53 -15.09 -1.82
C ASP A 155 -6.08 -16.33 -1.10
N SER A 156 -6.93 -16.10 -0.11
CA SER A 156 -7.61 -17.14 0.66
C SER A 156 -8.99 -17.50 0.10
N GLY A 157 -9.41 -16.87 -1.02
CA GLY A 157 -10.67 -17.15 -1.70
C GLY A 157 -11.87 -16.33 -1.23
N TYR A 158 -11.68 -15.34 -0.36
CA TYR A 158 -12.77 -14.47 0.13
C TYR A 158 -12.93 -13.23 -0.75
N TYR A 159 -13.49 -13.37 -1.94
CA TYR A 159 -13.61 -12.30 -2.93
C TYR A 159 -14.73 -11.29 -2.64
N ASN A 160 -15.60 -11.59 -1.68
CA ASN A 160 -16.68 -10.71 -1.21
C ASN A 160 -16.33 -9.97 0.07
N VAL A 161 -15.06 -9.97 0.48
CA VAL A 161 -14.63 -9.22 1.67
C VAL A 161 -14.93 -7.73 1.50
N VAL A 162 -15.49 -7.14 2.54
CA VAL A 162 -15.75 -5.70 2.64
C VAL A 162 -15.05 -5.18 3.89
N ILE A 163 -14.15 -4.21 3.71
CA ILE A 163 -13.45 -3.56 4.80
C ILE A 163 -13.89 -2.10 4.85
N THR A 164 -14.47 -1.70 5.96
CA THR A 164 -14.87 -0.32 6.20
C THR A 164 -14.01 0.29 7.27
N GLN A 165 -13.71 1.59 7.14
CA GLN A 165 -12.90 2.32 8.10
C GLN A 165 -13.70 3.44 8.77
N ASN A 166 -13.41 3.66 10.05
CA ASN A 166 -13.87 4.83 10.79
C ASN A 166 -12.65 5.39 11.54
N THR A 167 -12.28 6.63 11.21
CA THR A 167 -11.14 7.31 11.84
C THR A 167 -11.64 8.57 12.53
N GLN A 168 -11.28 8.74 13.81
CA GLN A 168 -11.57 9.92 14.60
C GLN A 168 -10.29 10.50 15.18
N ILE A 169 -10.11 11.80 15.02
CA ILE A 169 -8.97 12.53 15.59
C ILE A 169 -9.43 13.32 16.81
N ASP A 170 -8.78 13.06 17.94
CA ASP A 170 -9.11 13.76 19.20
C ASP A 170 -8.41 15.13 19.32
N VAL A 171 -8.76 15.87 20.37
CA VAL A 171 -8.21 17.22 20.63
C VAL A 171 -6.71 17.24 20.91
N GLN A 172 -6.10 16.10 21.20
CA GLN A 172 -4.65 15.95 21.36
C GLN A 172 -3.95 15.51 20.06
N ASN A 173 -4.60 15.67 18.91
CA ASN A 173 -4.10 15.22 17.61
C ASN A 173 -3.73 13.72 17.59
N ARG A 174 -4.61 12.86 18.12
CA ARG A 174 -4.43 11.40 18.11
C ARG A 174 -5.57 10.74 17.35
N ALA A 175 -5.22 9.81 16.48
CA ALA A 175 -6.15 9.06 15.65
C ALA A 175 -6.62 7.78 16.36
N GLY A 176 -7.91 7.62 16.58
CA GLY A 176 -8.55 6.35 16.89
C GLY A 176 -9.11 5.76 15.59
N VAL A 177 -8.65 4.58 15.21
CA VAL A 177 -9.02 3.91 13.96
C VAL A 177 -9.76 2.63 14.28
N VAL A 178 -10.91 2.43 13.65
CA VAL A 178 -11.69 1.19 13.71
C VAL A 178 -11.87 0.70 12.28
N LEU A 179 -11.39 -0.51 12.01
CA LEU A 179 -11.67 -1.25 10.79
C LEU A 179 -12.72 -2.31 11.09
N SER A 180 -13.78 -2.37 10.28
CA SER A 180 -14.77 -3.44 10.34
C SER A 180 -14.62 -4.30 9.10
N VAL A 181 -14.35 -5.59 9.30
CA VAL A 181 -14.08 -6.57 8.24
C VAL A 181 -15.23 -7.56 8.16
N ALA A 182 -16.01 -7.49 7.09
CA ALA A 182 -16.99 -8.50 6.72
C ALA A 182 -16.35 -9.41 5.66
N GLN A 183 -15.88 -10.60 6.05
CA GLN A 183 -15.10 -11.46 5.15
C GLN A 183 -15.92 -12.05 4.01
N GLY A 184 -17.26 -12.19 4.17
CA GLY A 184 -18.12 -12.87 3.21
C GLY A 184 -17.95 -14.38 3.20
N GLU A 185 -18.52 -15.04 2.20
CA GLU A 185 -18.33 -16.46 1.96
C GLU A 185 -17.09 -16.71 1.10
N ARG A 186 -16.43 -17.82 1.34
CA ARG A 186 -15.28 -18.25 0.55
C ARG A 186 -15.74 -18.83 -0.78
N ALA A 187 -15.06 -18.46 -1.86
CA ALA A 187 -15.38 -19.01 -3.18
C ALA A 187 -15.01 -20.49 -3.28
N ASN A 188 -15.94 -21.28 -3.80
CA ASN A 188 -15.72 -22.68 -4.12
C ASN A 188 -15.24 -22.83 -5.57
N ILE A 189 -14.47 -23.88 -5.85
CA ILE A 189 -14.07 -24.21 -7.21
C ILE A 189 -15.26 -24.82 -7.95
N ASP A 190 -15.70 -24.17 -9.02
CA ASP A 190 -16.78 -24.65 -9.89
C ASP A 190 -16.25 -25.55 -11.02
N LEU A 191 -15.14 -25.12 -11.63
CA LEU A 191 -14.44 -25.87 -12.67
C LEU A 191 -12.93 -25.73 -12.49
N PHE A 192 -12.22 -26.87 -12.59
CA PHE A 192 -10.77 -26.88 -12.70
C PHE A 192 -10.36 -27.81 -13.83
N SER A 193 -9.71 -27.29 -14.85
CA SER A 193 -9.32 -28.04 -16.03
C SER A 193 -7.86 -27.74 -16.42
N ILE A 194 -7.24 -28.72 -17.07
CA ILE A 194 -5.89 -28.61 -17.63
C ILE A 194 -5.98 -29.01 -19.10
N SER A 195 -5.79 -28.04 -20.01
CA SER A 195 -5.82 -28.24 -21.44
C SER A 195 -4.41 -28.45 -22.00
N GLY A 196 -4.26 -29.25 -23.07
CA GLY A 196 -2.97 -29.59 -23.68
C GLY A 196 -2.27 -30.82 -23.05
N ALA A 197 -2.90 -31.49 -22.07
CA ALA A 197 -2.37 -32.69 -21.43
C ALA A 197 -2.72 -33.94 -22.26
N GLU A 198 -1.76 -34.46 -23.03
CA GLU A 198 -1.94 -35.66 -23.87
C GLU A 198 -1.17 -36.87 -23.34
N LYS A 199 0.03 -36.68 -22.78
CA LYS A 199 0.91 -37.74 -22.29
C LYS A 199 0.63 -38.16 -20.86
N ILE A 200 0.41 -37.17 -19.99
CA ILE A 200 0.00 -37.41 -18.60
C ILE A 200 -1.47 -37.03 -18.50
N SER A 201 -2.31 -37.96 -18.05
CA SER A 201 -3.75 -37.69 -18.01
C SER A 201 -4.07 -36.53 -17.06
N GLU A 202 -5.00 -35.66 -17.45
CA GLU A 202 -5.50 -34.54 -16.64
C GLU A 202 -5.86 -34.98 -15.21
N LYS A 203 -6.48 -36.16 -15.07
CA LYS A 203 -6.83 -36.75 -13.76
C LYS A 203 -5.63 -36.92 -12.83
N VAL A 204 -4.46 -37.27 -13.35
CA VAL A 204 -3.23 -37.42 -12.57
C VAL A 204 -2.70 -36.05 -12.19
N LEU A 205 -2.72 -35.11 -13.12
CA LEU A 205 -2.24 -33.74 -12.91
C LEU A 205 -3.09 -33.01 -11.86
N LEU A 206 -4.41 -33.09 -11.94
CA LEU A 206 -5.33 -32.43 -10.99
C LEU A 206 -5.11 -32.86 -9.53
N LYS A 207 -4.66 -34.12 -9.30
CA LYS A 207 -4.33 -34.60 -7.95
C LYS A 207 -3.15 -33.87 -7.30
N LEU A 208 -2.25 -33.28 -8.11
CA LEU A 208 -1.07 -32.57 -7.61
C LEU A 208 -1.45 -31.29 -6.85
N PHE A 209 -2.60 -30.72 -7.17
CA PHE A 209 -3.04 -29.46 -6.59
C PHE A 209 -3.56 -29.60 -5.15
N LYS A 210 -3.90 -30.82 -4.69
CA LYS A 210 -4.42 -31.10 -3.33
C LYS A 210 -5.58 -30.16 -2.95
N ILE A 211 -6.39 -29.84 -3.92
CA ILE A 211 -7.58 -29.03 -3.75
C ILE A 211 -8.70 -29.98 -3.44
N GLY A 212 -9.23 -29.90 -2.21
CA GLY A 212 -10.30 -30.75 -1.71
C GLY A 212 -9.88 -32.19 -1.34
N GLU A 213 -10.75 -32.90 -0.65
CA GLU A 213 -10.67 -34.35 -0.54
C GLU A 213 -11.23 -34.92 -1.85
N ALA A 214 -10.35 -35.32 -2.75
CA ALA A 214 -10.72 -35.92 -4.02
C ALA A 214 -11.50 -37.23 -3.74
N ASP A 215 -12.79 -37.11 -3.71
CA ASP A 215 -13.64 -38.33 -3.75
C ASP A 215 -13.52 -38.94 -5.14
N MET A 216 -13.01 -40.18 -5.18
CA MET A 216 -12.60 -40.87 -6.41
C MET A 216 -13.79 -41.33 -7.26
N SER A 217 -14.99 -40.81 -7.06
CA SER A 217 -16.16 -41.13 -7.86
C SER A 217 -16.17 -40.29 -9.14
N LEU A 218 -16.32 -40.98 -10.24
CA LEU A 218 -16.06 -40.64 -11.63
C LEU A 218 -16.81 -39.42 -12.24
N ILE A 219 -17.54 -38.63 -11.48
CA ILE A 219 -18.45 -37.60 -12.04
C ILE A 219 -18.28 -36.20 -11.43
N ASN A 220 -17.78 -36.08 -10.21
CA ASN A 220 -17.54 -34.78 -9.59
C ASN A 220 -16.15 -34.77 -8.92
N TYR A 221 -15.15 -34.21 -9.62
CA TYR A 221 -13.79 -34.06 -9.08
C TYR A 221 -13.74 -33.08 -7.91
N PHE A 222 -14.74 -32.23 -7.76
CA PHE A 222 -14.82 -31.21 -6.76
C PHE A 222 -16.15 -31.31 -6.03
N THR A 223 -16.11 -31.51 -4.74
CA THR A 223 -17.26 -31.36 -3.87
C THR A 223 -17.44 -29.88 -3.55
N ASN A 224 -18.62 -29.46 -3.10
CA ASN A 224 -18.90 -28.08 -2.64
C ASN A 224 -18.06 -27.64 -1.42
N LYS A 225 -17.00 -28.38 -1.08
CA LYS A 225 -16.04 -28.10 -0.01
C LYS A 225 -14.66 -27.72 -0.52
N ASP A 226 -14.45 -27.68 -1.84
CA ASP A 226 -13.16 -27.35 -2.43
C ASP A 226 -12.98 -25.84 -2.47
N ASP A 227 -12.62 -25.28 -1.33
CA ASP A 227 -12.34 -23.87 -1.18
C ASP A 227 -11.10 -23.48 -1.98
N PHE A 228 -11.21 -22.42 -2.77
CA PHE A 228 -10.09 -21.85 -3.49
C PHE A 228 -9.00 -21.35 -2.52
N ASN A 229 -7.73 -21.59 -2.90
CA ASN A 229 -6.56 -21.03 -2.23
C ASN A 229 -5.44 -20.85 -3.24
N ALA A 230 -4.97 -19.61 -3.43
CA ALA A 230 -3.94 -19.26 -4.40
C ALA A 230 -2.60 -19.99 -4.15
N SER A 231 -2.24 -20.22 -2.89
CA SER A 231 -1.01 -20.96 -2.55
C SER A 231 -1.08 -22.42 -2.98
N LYS A 232 -2.26 -23.07 -2.85
CA LYS A 232 -2.45 -24.45 -3.34
C LYS A 232 -2.34 -24.51 -4.86
N LEU A 233 -2.88 -23.51 -5.56
CA LEU A 233 -2.77 -23.42 -7.01
C LEU A 233 -1.30 -23.28 -7.44
N THR A 234 -0.55 -22.35 -6.86
CA THR A 234 0.88 -22.16 -7.15
C THR A 234 1.68 -23.43 -6.87
N ASN A 235 1.53 -24.05 -5.71
CA ASN A 235 2.23 -25.28 -5.36
C ASN A 235 1.88 -26.44 -6.31
N GLY A 236 0.62 -26.55 -6.75
CA GLY A 236 0.21 -27.55 -7.74
C GLY A 236 0.87 -27.33 -9.11
N ILE A 237 0.98 -26.08 -9.54
CA ILE A 237 1.68 -25.68 -10.75
C ILE A 237 3.18 -26.08 -10.71
N ASP A 238 3.84 -25.84 -9.59
CA ASP A 238 5.24 -26.23 -9.38
C ASP A 238 5.41 -27.74 -9.41
N LEU A 239 4.54 -28.47 -8.71
CA LEU A 239 4.55 -29.94 -8.71
C LEU A 239 4.27 -30.53 -10.11
N MET A 240 3.36 -29.93 -10.86
CA MET A 240 3.07 -30.32 -12.23
C MET A 240 4.30 -30.14 -13.13
N THR A 241 4.96 -28.98 -13.03
CA THR A 241 6.18 -28.69 -13.77
C THR A 241 7.28 -29.71 -13.46
N GLN A 242 7.50 -30.01 -12.17
CA GLN A 242 8.46 -31.02 -11.75
C GLN A 242 8.09 -32.41 -12.27
N THR A 243 6.81 -32.79 -12.23
CA THR A 243 6.34 -34.09 -12.73
C THR A 243 6.65 -34.30 -14.20
N TYR A 244 6.49 -33.28 -15.04
CA TYR A 244 6.84 -33.34 -16.45
C TYR A 244 8.36 -33.43 -16.67
N PHE A 245 9.16 -32.65 -15.94
CA PHE A 245 10.63 -32.73 -16.04
C PHE A 245 11.17 -34.07 -15.58
N ASP A 246 10.64 -34.63 -14.49
CA ASP A 246 11.06 -35.97 -14.01
C ASP A 246 10.65 -37.09 -14.98
N ALA A 247 9.58 -36.87 -15.75
CA ALA A 247 9.16 -37.78 -16.81
C ALA A 247 9.97 -37.57 -18.14
N GLY A 248 10.90 -36.61 -18.19
CA GLY A 248 11.77 -36.35 -19.32
C GLY A 248 11.26 -35.33 -20.33
N TYR A 249 10.15 -34.66 -20.07
CA TYR A 249 9.61 -33.61 -20.94
C TYR A 249 10.27 -32.25 -20.64
N LEU A 250 11.48 -32.06 -21.14
CA LEU A 250 12.31 -30.88 -20.82
C LEU A 250 11.81 -29.58 -21.48
N ASP A 251 10.99 -29.68 -22.53
CA ASP A 251 10.38 -28.54 -23.22
C ASP A 251 8.98 -28.19 -22.69
N PHE A 252 8.56 -28.84 -21.58
CA PHE A 252 7.30 -28.54 -20.94
C PHE A 252 7.17 -27.06 -20.59
N LYS A 253 6.01 -26.48 -20.86
CA LYS A 253 5.67 -25.07 -20.55
C LYS A 253 4.23 -24.94 -20.13
N ILE A 254 4.00 -24.08 -19.17
CA ILE A 254 2.69 -23.53 -18.89
C ILE A 254 2.50 -22.33 -19.81
N LEU A 255 1.48 -22.39 -20.67
CA LEU A 255 1.18 -21.36 -21.65
C LEU A 255 0.31 -20.25 -21.04
N ASN A 256 -0.69 -20.65 -20.24
CA ASN A 256 -1.59 -19.72 -19.61
C ASN A 256 -2.21 -20.33 -18.34
N VAL A 257 -2.61 -19.45 -17.40
CA VAL A 257 -3.40 -19.80 -16.24
C VAL A 257 -4.55 -18.78 -16.14
N ASP A 258 -5.74 -19.19 -16.57
CA ASP A 258 -6.93 -18.38 -16.53
C ASP A 258 -7.76 -18.71 -15.28
N SER A 259 -8.24 -17.66 -14.62
CA SER A 259 -9.20 -17.80 -13.55
C SER A 259 -10.34 -16.80 -13.73
N SER A 260 -11.58 -17.24 -13.51
CA SER A 260 -12.75 -16.39 -13.59
C SER A 260 -13.71 -16.66 -12.44
N LEU A 261 -14.28 -15.59 -11.90
CA LEU A 261 -15.32 -15.65 -10.87
C LEU A 261 -16.71 -15.55 -11.52
N ASN A 262 -17.69 -16.22 -10.93
CA ASN A 262 -19.08 -15.96 -11.28
C ASN A 262 -19.53 -14.57 -10.79
N GLU A 263 -20.73 -14.13 -11.19
CA GLU A 263 -21.25 -12.79 -10.86
C GLU A 263 -21.28 -12.52 -9.35
N ASN A 264 -21.61 -13.52 -8.53
CA ASN A 264 -21.69 -13.40 -7.09
C ASN A 264 -20.33 -13.57 -6.37
N LYS A 265 -19.26 -13.87 -7.12
CA LYS A 265 -17.91 -14.15 -6.59
C LYS A 265 -17.86 -15.32 -5.56
N GLU A 266 -18.81 -16.22 -5.63
CA GLU A 266 -18.90 -17.41 -4.76
C GLU A 266 -18.29 -18.66 -5.39
N LYS A 267 -18.05 -18.60 -6.72
CA LYS A 267 -17.50 -19.71 -7.50
C LYS A 267 -16.39 -19.23 -8.40
N ILE A 268 -15.30 -20.02 -8.47
CA ILE A 268 -14.16 -19.77 -9.33
C ILE A 268 -13.97 -20.91 -10.32
N SER A 269 -13.77 -20.57 -11.59
CA SER A 269 -13.37 -21.51 -12.63
C SER A 269 -11.90 -21.26 -12.96
N ILE A 270 -11.10 -22.34 -13.05
CA ILE A 270 -9.67 -22.27 -13.32
C ILE A 270 -9.36 -23.16 -14.53
N ASN A 271 -8.64 -22.63 -15.50
CA ASN A 271 -8.09 -23.40 -16.61
C ASN A 271 -6.59 -23.17 -16.72
N ILE A 272 -5.81 -24.23 -16.77
CA ILE A 272 -4.36 -24.20 -17.00
C ILE A 272 -4.12 -24.77 -18.39
N GLU A 273 -3.53 -23.95 -19.28
CA GLU A 273 -3.13 -24.38 -20.60
C GLU A 273 -1.64 -24.71 -20.59
N ILE A 274 -1.29 -25.93 -21.06
CA ILE A 274 0.06 -26.43 -21.08
C ILE A 274 0.50 -26.87 -22.48
N SER A 275 1.82 -26.91 -22.68
CA SER A 275 2.48 -27.60 -23.79
C SER A 275 3.46 -28.59 -23.22
N GLU A 276 3.34 -29.85 -23.66
CA GLU A 276 4.18 -30.95 -23.14
C GLU A 276 5.56 -31.00 -23.79
N GLY A 277 5.77 -30.28 -24.93
CA GLY A 277 7.03 -30.25 -25.65
C GLY A 277 7.16 -31.32 -26.74
#